data_582f2ed135f567e03bbdee838412747f
#
_entry.id   582f2ed135f567e03bbdee838412747f
#
_cell.length_a   1.000
_cell.length_b   1.000
_cell.length_c   1.000
_cell.angle_alpha   90.00
_cell.angle_beta   90.00
_cell.angle_gamma   90.00
#
_symmetry.space_group_name_H-M   'P 1'
#
loop_
_entity.id
_entity.type
_entity.pdbx_description
1 polymer ?
#
loop_
_entity_poly.entity_id
_entity_poly.type
_entity_poly.pdbx_seq_one_letter_code
_entity_poly.pdbx_strand_id
1 'polypeptide(L)'
;IKYIEGLKKQRILVEDIQDIIEMRLMSLGKYALAKQYITYRYTRELVRRSNTTDLSIKELIEGESEYWNTENSNKNAKIVTTQRDYLAGFSSTDITRRFLLPEEIVKAHDEGLIHFHDADYFAQNALHNCDLINLEDMLQNGTNINGVMIEKPHRFLTAMTIATQLITAVNSSQYGGCTITMTHLAPFVRSSREYYKKKYKKRGLTEEQQEKFVEEDLKKEIIDGVQTFQYQINSMTTTNGQAPFLSVCLYLGETDEYKEELAMIIEEVLKHRIQGMKNEKGVYITPEFPKLLY
;
A
#
# COMPACT_ATOMS: atom_id res chain seq x y z
N ILE A 1 -7.38 51.56 20.53
CA ILE A 1 -7.71 52.30 19.31
C ILE A 1 -6.71 53.45 19.15
N LYS A 2 -6.66 54.50 20.00
CA LYS A 2 -5.74 55.64 19.88
C LYS A 2 -4.26 55.27 19.66
N TYR A 3 -3.78 54.20 20.26
CA TYR A 3 -2.41 53.70 20.05
C TYR A 3 -2.22 53.19 18.62
N ILE A 4 -3.19 52.41 18.12
CA ILE A 4 -3.19 51.86 16.78
C ILE A 4 -3.29 52.94 15.72
N GLU A 5 -4.15 53.95 15.94
CA GLU A 5 -4.27 55.12 15.09
C GLU A 5 -2.95 55.92 15.04
N GLY A 6 -2.21 55.95 16.17
CA GLY A 6 -0.90 56.58 16.27
C GLY A 6 0.20 55.93 15.43
N LEU A 7 0.05 54.67 15.01
CA LEU A 7 1.01 53.96 14.17
C LEU A 7 1.03 54.44 12.71
N LYS A 8 0.04 55.25 12.27
CA LYS A 8 -0.09 55.81 10.91
C LYS A 8 0.11 54.78 9.76
N LYS A 9 -0.18 53.52 10.00
CA LYS A 9 -0.14 52.47 8.97
C LYS A 9 -1.46 52.46 8.18
N GLN A 10 -1.41 52.39 6.85
CA GLN A 10 -2.61 52.29 6.01
C GLN A 10 -3.35 50.96 6.17
N ARG A 11 -2.62 49.91 6.50
CA ARG A 11 -3.16 48.58 6.80
C ARG A 11 -2.40 47.98 7.97
N ILE A 12 -3.10 47.31 8.86
CA ILE A 12 -2.55 46.58 10.01
C ILE A 12 -3.18 45.20 9.96
N LEU A 13 -2.36 44.16 10.07
CA LEU A 13 -2.84 42.80 10.15
C LEU A 13 -3.59 42.59 11.48
N VAL A 14 -4.56 41.74 11.48
CA VAL A 14 -5.32 41.36 12.69
C VAL A 14 -4.39 40.82 13.77
N GLU A 15 -3.38 40.03 13.36
CA GLU A 15 -2.37 39.48 14.26
C GLU A 15 -1.53 40.58 14.93
N ASP A 16 -1.10 41.60 14.19
CA ASP A 16 -0.39 42.78 14.77
C ASP A 16 -1.24 43.47 15.84
N ILE A 17 -2.56 43.58 15.61
CA ILE A 17 -3.50 44.19 16.60
C ILE A 17 -3.56 43.32 17.86
N GLN A 18 -3.60 42.01 17.70
CA GLN A 18 -3.66 41.09 18.83
C GLN A 18 -2.35 41.12 19.64
N ASP A 19 -1.18 41.21 18.99
CA ASP A 19 0.11 41.34 19.65
C ASP A 19 0.19 42.64 20.44
N ILE A 20 -0.31 43.74 19.87
CA ILE A 20 -0.41 45.05 20.56
C ILE A 20 -1.28 44.93 21.82
N ILE A 21 -2.39 44.20 21.75
CA ILE A 21 -3.28 43.98 22.90
C ILE A 21 -2.54 43.23 24.01
N GLU A 22 -1.84 42.16 23.68
CA GLU A 22 -1.05 41.34 24.60
C GLU A 22 0.00 42.21 25.32
N MET A 23 0.84 42.88 24.53
CA MET A 23 1.88 43.76 25.07
C MET A 23 1.27 44.88 25.98
N ARG A 24 0.12 45.42 25.58
CA ARG A 24 -0.53 46.46 26.36
C ARG A 24 -1.09 45.96 27.68
N LEU A 25 -1.69 44.77 27.70
CA LEU A 25 -2.15 44.13 28.94
C LEU A 25 -1.00 43.87 29.90
N MET A 26 0.14 43.38 29.39
CA MET A 26 1.36 43.17 30.18
C MET A 26 1.90 44.52 30.73
N SER A 27 2.00 45.54 29.88
CA SER A 27 2.51 46.86 30.30
C SER A 27 1.67 47.56 31.34
N LEU A 28 0.37 47.23 31.42
CA LEU A 28 -0.55 47.69 32.43
C LEU A 28 -0.56 46.85 33.70
N GLY A 29 0.34 45.84 33.82
CA GLY A 29 0.41 44.94 34.96
C GLY A 29 -0.77 43.95 35.05
N LYS A 30 -1.56 43.82 34.00
CA LYS A 30 -2.73 42.94 33.96
C LYS A 30 -2.35 41.50 33.54
N TYR A 31 -1.36 40.92 34.22
CA TYR A 31 -0.74 39.66 33.84
C TYR A 31 -1.72 38.46 33.76
N ALA A 32 -2.66 38.36 34.70
CA ALA A 32 -3.66 37.31 34.68
C ALA A 32 -4.56 37.40 33.44
N LEU A 33 -4.98 38.63 33.07
CA LEU A 33 -5.80 38.85 31.89
C LEU A 33 -5.00 38.63 30.59
N ALA A 34 -3.73 39.09 30.58
CA ALA A 34 -2.84 38.83 29.46
C ALA A 34 -2.67 37.32 29.21
N LYS A 35 -2.43 36.53 30.27
CA LYS A 35 -2.31 35.06 30.18
C LYS A 35 -3.59 34.43 29.64
N GLN A 36 -4.76 34.85 30.13
CA GLN A 36 -6.04 34.32 29.60
C GLN A 36 -6.22 34.68 28.13
N TYR A 37 -5.88 35.90 27.72
CA TYR A 37 -5.99 36.34 26.34
C TYR A 37 -5.04 35.56 25.40
N ILE A 38 -3.78 35.37 25.79
CA ILE A 38 -2.79 34.56 25.04
C ILE A 38 -3.24 33.14 24.92
N THR A 39 -3.70 32.54 26.05
CA THR A 39 -4.21 31.14 26.02
C THR A 39 -5.44 31.02 25.11
N TYR A 40 -6.39 31.96 25.20
CA TYR A 40 -7.57 32.00 24.36
C TYR A 40 -7.18 32.12 22.87
N ARG A 41 -6.28 33.03 22.53
CA ARG A 41 -5.78 33.24 21.17
C ARG A 41 -5.14 31.96 20.62
N TYR A 42 -4.24 31.37 21.39
CA TYR A 42 -3.58 30.10 21.01
C TYR A 42 -4.60 28.98 20.81
N THR A 43 -5.55 28.81 21.70
CA THR A 43 -6.62 27.84 21.57
C THR A 43 -7.46 28.10 20.31
N ARG A 44 -7.80 29.34 20.01
CA ARG A 44 -8.56 29.69 18.79
C ARG A 44 -7.75 29.50 17.51
N GLU A 45 -6.44 29.68 17.57
CA GLU A 45 -5.55 29.39 16.45
C GLU A 45 -5.47 27.86 16.21
N LEU A 46 -5.29 27.07 17.27
CA LEU A 46 -5.36 25.62 17.18
C LEU A 46 -6.69 25.14 16.61
N VAL A 47 -7.82 25.68 17.08
CA VAL A 47 -9.16 25.35 16.55
C VAL A 47 -9.29 25.74 15.07
N ARG A 48 -8.75 26.88 14.64
CA ARG A 48 -8.76 27.27 13.22
C ARG A 48 -7.90 26.34 12.36
N ARG A 49 -6.77 25.89 12.88
CA ARG A 49 -5.90 24.95 12.18
C ARG A 49 -6.48 23.51 12.18
N SER A 50 -7.20 23.14 13.24
CA SER A 50 -7.84 21.82 13.37
C SER A 50 -9.20 21.72 12.67
N ASN A 51 -9.90 22.81 12.46
CA ASN A 51 -11.25 22.80 11.87
C ASN A 51 -11.31 22.14 10.49
N THR A 52 -10.26 22.21 9.69
CA THR A 52 -10.21 21.53 8.40
C THR A 52 -10.06 20.02 8.58
N THR A 53 -9.22 19.57 9.50
CA THR A 53 -9.00 18.15 9.81
C THR A 53 -10.23 17.55 10.48
N ASP A 54 -10.83 18.24 11.46
CA ASP A 54 -12.04 17.77 12.14
C ASP A 54 -13.25 17.68 11.20
N LEU A 55 -13.40 18.63 10.28
CA LEU A 55 -14.44 18.58 9.25
C LEU A 55 -14.22 17.40 8.29
N SER A 56 -13.00 17.21 7.82
CA SER A 56 -12.66 16.10 6.93
C SER A 56 -12.89 14.74 7.60
N ILE A 57 -12.54 14.62 8.89
CA ILE A 57 -12.81 13.40 9.68
C ILE A 57 -14.32 13.19 9.84
N LYS A 58 -15.07 14.25 10.13
CA LYS A 58 -16.52 14.19 10.26
C LYS A 58 -17.18 13.76 8.95
N GLU A 59 -16.83 14.40 7.84
CA GLU A 59 -17.33 14.06 6.49
C GLU A 59 -16.98 12.60 6.13
N LEU A 60 -15.78 12.15 6.52
CA LEU A 60 -15.37 10.77 6.35
C LEU A 60 -16.28 9.80 7.13
N ILE A 61 -16.55 10.09 8.40
CA ILE A 61 -17.39 9.25 9.27
C ILE A 61 -18.84 9.24 8.78
N GLU A 62 -19.36 10.37 8.33
CA GLU A 62 -20.71 10.53 7.82
C GLU A 62 -20.89 9.97 6.40
N GLY A 63 -19.79 9.61 5.72
CA GLY A 63 -19.81 9.05 4.36
C GLY A 63 -20.09 10.08 3.27
N GLU A 64 -19.95 11.37 3.58
CA GLU A 64 -20.23 12.49 2.68
C GLU A 64 -18.98 12.95 1.91
N SER A 65 -17.79 12.44 2.26
CA SER A 65 -16.53 12.85 1.64
C SER A 65 -16.38 12.32 0.22
N GLU A 66 -16.10 13.18 -0.74
CA GLU A 66 -15.69 12.80 -2.10
C GLU A 66 -14.38 11.97 -2.10
N TYR A 67 -13.58 12.10 -1.05
CA TYR A 67 -12.34 11.33 -0.86
C TYR A 67 -12.56 9.82 -0.95
N TRP A 68 -13.72 9.34 -0.52
CA TRP A 68 -14.12 7.93 -0.63
C TRP A 68 -14.19 7.40 -2.08
N ASN A 69 -14.39 8.30 -3.03
CA ASN A 69 -14.62 7.95 -4.42
C ASN A 69 -13.41 8.21 -5.32
N THR A 70 -12.43 8.98 -4.84
CA THR A 70 -11.32 9.49 -5.66
C THR A 70 -9.98 8.83 -5.37
N GLU A 71 -9.84 8.13 -4.23
CA GLU A 71 -8.60 7.45 -3.92
C GLU A 71 -8.43 6.14 -4.71
N ASN A 72 -7.20 5.69 -4.75
CA ASN A 72 -6.68 4.54 -5.46
C ASN A 72 -7.69 3.41 -5.71
N SER A 73 -7.80 2.98 -6.94
CA SER A 73 -8.62 1.85 -7.40
C SER A 73 -8.42 0.52 -6.65
N ASN A 74 -7.33 0.38 -5.89
CA ASN A 74 -7.02 -0.78 -5.07
C ASN A 74 -7.54 -0.69 -3.62
N LYS A 75 -8.20 0.41 -3.24
CA LYS A 75 -8.84 0.58 -1.92
C LYS A 75 -10.36 0.51 -2.04
N ASN A 76 -10.99 -0.18 -1.11
CA ASN A 76 -12.45 -0.20 -0.98
C ASN A 76 -12.86 0.57 0.28
N ALA A 77 -13.37 1.77 0.09
CA ALA A 77 -13.80 2.67 1.17
C ALA A 77 -14.87 2.09 2.10
N LYS A 78 -15.61 1.06 1.69
CA LYS A 78 -16.63 0.40 2.51
C LYS A 78 -16.05 -0.56 3.54
N ILE A 79 -14.77 -0.92 3.42
CA ILE A 79 -14.10 -1.84 4.36
C ILE A 79 -13.64 -1.06 5.59
N VAL A 80 -13.93 -1.58 6.78
CA VAL A 80 -13.59 -0.94 8.06
C VAL A 80 -12.10 -0.65 8.21
N THR A 81 -11.22 -1.53 7.73
CA THR A 81 -9.77 -1.32 7.75
C THR A 81 -9.36 -0.11 6.89
N THR A 82 -9.97 0.06 5.72
CA THR A 82 -9.74 1.23 4.86
C THR A 82 -10.22 2.53 5.54
N GLN A 83 -11.38 2.50 6.20
CA GLN A 83 -11.88 3.66 6.94
C GLN A 83 -10.93 4.05 8.08
N ARG A 84 -10.39 3.07 8.80
CA ARG A 84 -9.39 3.31 9.85
C ARG A 84 -8.09 3.87 9.29
N ASP A 85 -7.65 3.39 8.13
CA ASP A 85 -6.46 3.90 7.44
C ASP A 85 -6.64 5.37 7.02
N TYR A 86 -7.79 5.73 6.48
CA TYR A 86 -8.12 7.14 6.17
C TYR A 86 -8.09 8.04 7.42
N LEU A 87 -8.68 7.60 8.53
CA LEU A 87 -8.63 8.36 9.78
C LEU A 87 -7.19 8.53 10.27
N ALA A 88 -6.37 7.49 10.17
CA ALA A 88 -4.95 7.55 10.49
C ALA A 88 -4.22 8.50 9.54
N GLY A 89 -4.50 8.46 8.25
CA GLY A 89 -3.92 9.35 7.23
C GLY A 89 -4.22 10.82 7.50
N PHE A 90 -5.46 11.18 7.82
CA PHE A 90 -5.82 12.55 8.19
C PHE A 90 -5.05 13.04 9.42
N SER A 91 -4.97 12.20 10.46
CA SER A 91 -4.23 12.54 11.68
C SER A 91 -2.73 12.68 11.40
N SER A 92 -2.15 11.78 10.60
CA SER A 92 -0.74 11.81 10.20
C SER A 92 -0.43 13.04 9.36
N THR A 93 -1.28 13.39 8.39
CA THR A 93 -1.12 14.59 7.57
C THR A 93 -1.11 15.85 8.43
N ASP A 94 -2.04 15.96 9.38
CA ASP A 94 -2.10 17.10 10.28
C ASP A 94 -0.83 17.22 11.15
N ILE A 95 -0.36 16.11 11.71
CA ILE A 95 0.89 16.06 12.48
C ILE A 95 2.09 16.42 11.60
N THR A 96 2.18 15.84 10.40
CA THR A 96 3.27 16.10 9.44
C THR A 96 3.34 17.58 9.12
N ARG A 97 2.22 18.21 8.80
CA ARG A 97 2.16 19.63 8.41
C ARG A 97 2.41 20.60 9.56
N ARG A 98 1.99 20.26 10.78
CA ARG A 98 2.11 21.17 11.92
C ARG A 98 3.41 21.04 12.70
N PHE A 99 4.01 19.84 12.72
CA PHE A 99 5.11 19.55 13.65
C PHE A 99 6.37 19.01 12.98
N LEU A 100 6.24 18.33 11.83
CA LEU A 100 7.38 17.61 11.24
C LEU A 100 8.00 18.34 10.05
N LEU A 101 7.20 19.07 9.27
CA LEU A 101 7.70 19.84 8.13
C LEU A 101 8.00 21.29 8.53
N PRO A 102 9.09 21.88 7.97
CA PRO A 102 9.31 23.33 8.03
C PRO A 102 8.14 24.10 7.42
N GLU A 103 7.83 25.25 8.02
CA GLU A 103 6.68 26.08 7.59
C GLU A 103 6.79 26.51 6.12
N GLU A 104 7.99 26.79 5.64
CA GLU A 104 8.24 27.15 4.24
C GLU A 104 7.91 26.00 3.26
N ILE A 105 8.10 24.75 3.65
CA ILE A 105 7.74 23.58 2.83
C ILE A 105 6.22 23.45 2.77
N VAL A 106 5.54 23.57 3.91
CA VAL A 106 4.06 23.53 3.96
C VAL A 106 3.46 24.64 3.10
N LYS A 107 4.00 25.87 3.23
CA LYS A 107 3.56 27.00 2.44
C LYS A 107 3.80 26.81 0.93
N ALA A 108 4.99 26.33 0.55
CA ALA A 108 5.31 26.08 -0.84
C ALA A 108 4.41 24.98 -1.47
N HIS A 109 4.02 23.99 -0.67
CA HIS A 109 3.05 22.97 -1.08
C HIS A 109 1.65 23.58 -1.27
N ASP A 110 1.18 24.40 -0.33
CA ASP A 110 -0.15 25.03 -0.37
C ASP A 110 -0.27 26.06 -1.53
N GLU A 111 0.83 26.72 -1.87
CA GLU A 111 0.92 27.63 -3.00
C GLU A 111 1.09 26.91 -4.35
N GLY A 112 1.25 25.58 -4.33
CA GLY A 112 1.43 24.78 -5.54
C GLY A 112 2.82 24.91 -6.19
N LEU A 113 3.82 25.44 -5.48
CA LEU A 113 5.20 25.56 -5.96
C LEU A 113 5.91 24.20 -5.96
N ILE A 114 5.59 23.37 -4.98
CA ILE A 114 6.03 21.98 -4.87
C ILE A 114 4.85 21.09 -4.52
N HIS A 115 5.00 19.79 -4.76
CA HIS A 115 4.10 18.78 -4.21
C HIS A 115 4.87 17.93 -3.20
N PHE A 116 4.55 18.06 -1.90
CA PHE A 116 5.05 17.15 -0.89
C PHE A 116 4.15 15.91 -0.88
N HIS A 117 4.70 14.81 -1.40
CA HIS A 117 3.95 13.57 -1.59
C HIS A 117 3.85 12.79 -0.30
N ASP A 118 2.73 12.07 -0.09
CA ASP A 118 2.51 11.12 1.00
C ASP A 118 2.69 11.71 2.41
N ALA A 119 2.19 12.92 2.62
CA ALA A 119 2.21 13.57 3.93
C ALA A 119 1.47 12.77 5.02
N ASP A 120 0.52 11.92 4.61
CA ASP A 120 -0.24 11.00 5.44
C ASP A 120 0.59 9.81 5.96
N TYR A 121 1.71 9.48 5.31
CA TYR A 121 2.63 8.42 5.72
C TYR A 121 3.95 8.94 6.28
N PHE A 122 4.25 10.21 6.13
CA PHE A 122 5.55 10.80 6.53
C PHE A 122 5.83 10.69 8.04
N ALA A 123 4.80 10.64 8.88
CA ALA A 123 4.94 10.50 10.32
C ALA A 123 5.44 9.10 10.76
N GLN A 124 5.35 8.10 9.89
CA GLN A 124 5.77 6.72 10.17
C GLN A 124 7.17 6.46 9.60
N ASN A 125 8.16 6.29 10.48
CA ASN A 125 9.57 6.22 10.11
C ASN A 125 10.02 5.01 9.29
N ALA A 126 9.26 3.93 9.25
CA ALA A 126 9.68 2.66 8.67
C ALA A 126 8.85 2.24 7.44
N LEU A 127 8.01 3.14 6.93
CA LEU A 127 7.22 2.86 5.74
C LEU A 127 8.02 3.10 4.47
N HIS A 128 7.88 2.19 3.52
CA HIS A 128 8.50 2.25 2.19
C HIS A 128 7.46 2.65 1.16
N ASN A 129 7.84 3.42 0.14
CA ASN A 129 6.93 3.77 -0.94
C ASN A 129 6.72 2.58 -1.87
N CYS A 130 7.79 2.10 -2.51
CA CYS A 130 7.73 1.01 -3.49
C CYS A 130 8.82 -0.01 -3.23
N ASP A 131 8.50 -1.30 -3.44
CA ASP A 131 9.42 -2.39 -3.19
C ASP A 131 9.56 -3.33 -4.39
N LEU A 132 10.79 -3.81 -4.58
CA LEU A 132 11.09 -4.98 -5.41
C LEU A 132 11.23 -6.19 -4.46
N ILE A 133 10.30 -7.13 -4.56
CA ILE A 133 10.30 -8.28 -3.64
C ILE A 133 11.22 -9.36 -4.18
N ASN A 134 12.28 -9.66 -3.47
CA ASN A 134 13.19 -10.75 -3.82
C ASN A 134 12.61 -12.11 -3.37
N LEU A 135 11.62 -12.59 -4.13
CA LEU A 135 11.01 -13.90 -3.87
C LEU A 135 12.01 -15.05 -4.03
N GLU A 136 13.08 -14.89 -4.83
CA GLU A 136 14.08 -15.91 -4.99
C GLU A 136 14.72 -16.27 -3.66
N ASP A 137 15.30 -15.27 -2.98
CA ASP A 137 15.94 -15.47 -1.69
C ASP A 137 14.95 -15.97 -0.63
N MET A 138 13.79 -15.31 -0.54
CA MET A 138 12.77 -15.65 0.45
C MET A 138 12.22 -17.07 0.31
N LEU A 139 12.07 -17.58 -0.92
CA LEU A 139 11.56 -18.90 -1.17
C LEU A 139 12.66 -19.97 -1.14
N GLN A 140 13.89 -19.66 -1.55
CA GLN A 140 14.99 -20.64 -1.56
C GLN A 140 15.60 -20.87 -0.18
N ASN A 141 15.70 -19.81 0.64
CA ASN A 141 16.34 -19.86 1.95
C ASN A 141 15.33 -19.87 3.10
N GLY A 142 14.05 -19.68 2.79
CA GLY A 142 13.01 -19.46 3.79
C GLY A 142 13.00 -18.03 4.30
N THR A 143 11.96 -17.66 5.02
CA THR A 143 11.77 -16.31 5.52
C THR A 143 10.94 -16.29 6.79
N ASN A 144 11.04 -15.20 7.56
CA ASN A 144 10.24 -15.00 8.76
C ASN A 144 9.05 -14.08 8.45
N ILE A 145 7.84 -14.54 8.72
CA ILE A 145 6.62 -13.73 8.65
C ILE A 145 6.00 -13.68 10.04
N ASN A 146 5.96 -12.51 10.65
CA ASN A 146 5.36 -12.29 11.98
C ASN A 146 5.90 -13.25 13.06
N GLY A 147 7.20 -13.54 13.05
CA GLY A 147 7.83 -14.42 14.03
C GLY A 147 7.72 -15.91 13.71
N VAL A 148 7.10 -16.29 12.59
CA VAL A 148 6.99 -17.67 12.13
C VAL A 148 7.95 -17.90 10.97
N MET A 149 8.82 -18.90 11.11
CA MET A 149 9.74 -19.31 10.04
C MET A 149 8.96 -20.09 8.97
N ILE A 150 8.98 -19.59 7.76
CA ILE A 150 8.42 -20.23 6.57
C ILE A 150 9.59 -20.89 5.83
N GLU A 151 9.59 -22.20 5.80
CA GLU A 151 10.65 -22.96 5.15
C GLU A 151 10.49 -22.97 3.61
N LYS A 152 11.57 -23.34 2.92
CA LYS A 152 11.57 -23.49 1.47
C LYS A 152 10.46 -24.41 0.98
N PRO A 153 9.59 -23.98 0.09
CA PRO A 153 8.58 -24.86 -0.50
C PRO A 153 9.22 -25.90 -1.43
N HIS A 154 8.58 -27.06 -1.53
CA HIS A 154 9.05 -28.16 -2.38
C HIS A 154 8.27 -28.28 -3.69
N ARG A 155 7.17 -27.55 -3.84
CA ARG A 155 6.26 -27.62 -4.98
C ARG A 155 5.79 -26.26 -5.43
N PHE A 156 5.46 -26.13 -6.71
CA PHE A 156 5.03 -24.88 -7.33
C PHE A 156 3.78 -24.28 -6.67
N LEU A 157 2.73 -25.06 -6.44
CA LEU A 157 1.51 -24.57 -5.80
C LEU A 157 1.79 -23.99 -4.40
N THR A 158 2.64 -24.67 -3.62
CA THR A 158 3.04 -24.17 -2.30
C THR A 158 3.86 -22.88 -2.41
N ALA A 159 4.79 -22.83 -3.38
CA ALA A 159 5.59 -21.64 -3.64
C ALA A 159 4.71 -20.44 -4.02
N MET A 160 3.71 -20.62 -4.89
CA MET A 160 2.76 -19.60 -5.26
C MET A 160 1.95 -19.11 -4.07
N THR A 161 1.49 -20.02 -3.20
CA THR A 161 0.75 -19.66 -1.98
C THR A 161 1.61 -18.85 -1.01
N ILE A 162 2.86 -19.26 -0.78
CA ILE A 162 3.79 -18.52 0.08
C ILE A 162 4.13 -17.16 -0.54
N ALA A 163 4.33 -17.10 -1.87
CA ALA A 163 4.59 -15.86 -2.56
C ALA A 163 3.47 -14.82 -2.33
N THR A 164 2.20 -15.22 -2.36
CA THR A 164 1.09 -14.30 -2.07
C THR A 164 1.06 -13.83 -0.62
N GLN A 165 1.44 -14.68 0.33
CA GLN A 165 1.59 -14.28 1.74
C GLN A 165 2.72 -13.25 1.90
N LEU A 166 3.87 -13.47 1.26
CA LEU A 166 5.01 -12.55 1.26
C LEU A 166 4.63 -11.20 0.65
N ILE A 167 3.98 -11.21 -0.51
CA ILE A 167 3.49 -10.01 -1.18
C ILE A 167 2.56 -9.22 -0.26
N THR A 168 1.61 -9.89 0.39
CA THR A 168 0.66 -9.24 1.30
C THR A 168 1.36 -8.68 2.54
N ALA A 169 2.33 -9.41 3.10
CA ALA A 169 3.10 -8.95 4.25
C ALA A 169 3.95 -7.72 3.93
N VAL A 170 4.65 -7.71 2.79
CA VAL A 170 5.42 -6.55 2.31
C VAL A 170 4.50 -5.36 2.05
N ASN A 171 3.39 -5.57 1.34
CA ASN A 171 2.44 -4.50 1.06
C ASN A 171 1.74 -3.94 2.32
N SER A 172 1.75 -4.67 3.42
CA SER A 172 1.24 -4.17 4.70
C SER A 172 2.21 -3.19 5.39
N SER A 173 3.46 -3.13 4.93
CA SER A 173 4.54 -2.28 5.46
C SER A 173 4.92 -1.14 4.52
N GLN A 174 4.14 -0.92 3.46
CA GLN A 174 4.38 0.10 2.45
C GLN A 174 3.07 0.73 1.99
N TYR A 175 3.16 1.83 1.25
CA TYR A 175 2.01 2.57 0.74
C TYR A 175 2.00 2.76 -0.79
N GLY A 176 3.01 2.26 -1.49
CA GLY A 176 3.12 2.28 -2.94
C GLY A 176 2.89 0.92 -3.58
N GLY A 177 3.51 0.70 -4.72
CA GLY A 177 3.45 -0.56 -5.46
C GLY A 177 4.57 -1.53 -5.08
N CYS A 178 4.37 -2.80 -5.37
CA CYS A 178 5.43 -3.79 -5.31
C CYS A 178 5.57 -4.52 -6.65
N THR A 179 6.76 -4.99 -6.92
CA THR A 179 7.08 -5.71 -8.16
C THR A 179 7.73 -7.05 -7.83
N ILE A 180 7.32 -8.09 -8.54
CA ILE A 180 7.93 -9.42 -8.53
C ILE A 180 8.27 -9.84 -9.95
N THR A 181 9.10 -10.87 -10.09
CA THR A 181 9.28 -11.59 -11.36
C THR A 181 8.82 -13.04 -11.23
N MET A 182 8.18 -13.58 -12.27
CA MET A 182 7.78 -14.99 -12.32
C MET A 182 8.97 -15.93 -12.43
N THR A 183 10.14 -15.44 -12.82
CA THR A 183 11.39 -16.20 -12.87
C THR A 183 11.73 -16.83 -11.52
N HIS A 184 11.49 -16.12 -10.42
CA HIS A 184 11.75 -16.64 -9.07
C HIS A 184 10.91 -17.86 -8.69
N LEU A 185 9.81 -18.11 -9.41
CA LEU A 185 8.92 -19.26 -9.18
C LEU A 185 9.20 -20.44 -10.12
N ALA A 186 9.92 -20.21 -11.21
CA ALA A 186 10.23 -21.25 -12.20
C ALA A 186 10.99 -22.46 -11.63
N PRO A 187 11.96 -22.34 -10.70
CA PRO A 187 12.63 -23.48 -10.09
C PRO A 187 11.67 -24.46 -9.40
N PHE A 188 10.54 -23.96 -8.88
CA PHE A 188 9.55 -24.79 -8.19
C PHE A 188 8.68 -25.61 -9.15
N VAL A 189 8.54 -25.19 -10.40
CA VAL A 189 7.92 -26.02 -11.46
C VAL A 189 8.80 -27.25 -11.73
N ARG A 190 10.12 -27.07 -11.86
CA ARG A 190 11.07 -28.16 -11.99
C ARG A 190 11.02 -29.10 -10.78
N SER A 191 10.97 -28.54 -9.57
CA SER A 191 10.83 -29.33 -8.35
C SER A 191 9.55 -30.16 -8.33
N SER A 192 8.42 -29.59 -8.79
CA SER A 192 7.16 -30.33 -8.93
C SER A 192 7.25 -31.44 -9.97
N ARG A 193 7.90 -31.20 -11.12
CA ARG A 193 8.14 -32.22 -12.14
C ARG A 193 8.91 -33.40 -11.56
N GLU A 194 9.98 -33.16 -10.82
CA GLU A 194 10.77 -34.20 -10.16
C GLU A 194 9.97 -34.94 -9.08
N TYR A 195 9.11 -34.24 -8.35
CA TYR A 195 8.19 -34.87 -7.40
C TYR A 195 7.25 -35.85 -8.11
N TYR A 196 6.63 -35.47 -9.24
CA TYR A 196 5.72 -36.33 -9.99
C TYR A 196 6.45 -37.51 -10.65
N LYS A 197 7.66 -37.32 -11.17
CA LYS A 197 8.49 -38.42 -11.66
C LYS A 197 8.72 -39.48 -10.57
N LYS A 198 9.10 -39.06 -9.36
CA LYS A 198 9.27 -39.95 -8.20
C LYS A 198 7.98 -40.68 -7.81
N LYS A 199 6.84 -39.94 -7.85
CA LYS A 199 5.52 -40.49 -7.54
C LYS A 199 5.11 -41.60 -8.50
N TYR A 200 5.32 -41.43 -9.80
CA TYR A 200 4.89 -42.40 -10.83
C TYR A 200 5.87 -43.55 -11.05
N LYS A 201 7.16 -43.32 -10.84
CA LYS A 201 8.17 -44.39 -10.88
C LYS A 201 7.84 -45.57 -9.94
N LYS A 202 7.16 -45.33 -8.85
CA LYS A 202 6.75 -46.32 -7.86
C LYS A 202 5.49 -47.11 -8.25
N ARG A 203 4.84 -46.81 -9.38
CA ARG A 203 3.53 -47.39 -9.73
C ARG A 203 3.57 -48.50 -10.79
N GLY A 204 4.74 -48.93 -11.23
CA GLY A 204 4.86 -50.01 -12.22
C GLY A 204 4.34 -49.67 -13.62
N LEU A 205 4.30 -48.40 -13.97
CA LEU A 205 3.85 -47.87 -15.27
C LEU A 205 5.00 -47.94 -16.29
N THR A 206 4.67 -47.99 -17.60
CA THR A 206 5.67 -47.81 -18.65
C THR A 206 6.24 -46.39 -18.64
N GLU A 207 7.43 -46.20 -19.22
CA GLU A 207 8.06 -44.85 -19.26
C GLU A 207 7.15 -43.82 -19.94
N GLU A 208 6.54 -44.18 -21.07
CA GLU A 208 5.61 -43.31 -21.79
C GLU A 208 4.39 -42.93 -20.94
N GLN A 209 3.83 -43.87 -20.18
CA GLN A 209 2.72 -43.63 -19.28
C GLN A 209 3.15 -42.73 -18.12
N GLN A 210 4.35 -42.95 -17.58
CA GLN A 210 4.89 -42.11 -16.50
C GLN A 210 5.05 -40.66 -16.96
N GLU A 211 5.68 -40.46 -18.12
CA GLU A 211 5.91 -39.13 -18.69
C GLU A 211 4.59 -38.40 -18.94
N LYS A 212 3.62 -39.09 -19.54
CA LYS A 212 2.28 -38.50 -19.76
C LYS A 212 1.61 -38.05 -18.46
N PHE A 213 1.58 -38.88 -17.43
CA PHE A 213 0.96 -38.53 -16.15
C PHE A 213 1.73 -37.46 -15.41
N VAL A 214 3.06 -37.42 -15.54
CA VAL A 214 3.89 -36.32 -14.96
C VAL A 214 3.51 -35.00 -15.57
N GLU A 215 3.42 -34.90 -16.89
CA GLU A 215 3.10 -33.65 -17.57
C GLU A 215 1.62 -33.21 -17.33
N GLU A 216 0.69 -34.18 -17.27
CA GLU A 216 -0.72 -33.88 -16.93
C GLU A 216 -0.85 -33.29 -15.50
N ASP A 217 -0.24 -33.94 -14.49
CA ASP A 217 -0.27 -33.48 -13.11
C ASP A 217 0.47 -32.15 -12.94
N LEU A 218 1.61 -31.99 -13.63
CA LEU A 218 2.39 -30.75 -13.59
C LEU A 218 1.59 -29.56 -14.18
N LYS A 219 1.01 -29.79 -15.36
CA LYS A 219 0.17 -28.76 -16.00
C LYS A 219 -1.00 -28.36 -15.13
N LYS A 220 -1.66 -29.35 -14.51
CA LYS A 220 -2.75 -29.07 -13.57
C LYS A 220 -2.26 -28.26 -12.37
N GLU A 221 -1.12 -28.62 -11.79
CA GLU A 221 -0.56 -27.87 -10.66
C GLU A 221 -0.22 -26.41 -11.02
N ILE A 222 0.29 -26.16 -12.24
CA ILE A 222 0.56 -24.81 -12.71
C ILE A 222 -0.74 -24.00 -12.85
N ILE A 223 -1.78 -24.59 -13.46
CA ILE A 223 -3.11 -23.98 -13.56
C ILE A 223 -3.65 -23.62 -12.17
N ASP A 224 -3.66 -24.60 -11.25
CA ASP A 224 -4.16 -24.41 -9.89
C ASP A 224 -3.35 -23.35 -9.13
N GLY A 225 -2.02 -23.32 -9.31
CA GLY A 225 -1.12 -22.35 -8.69
C GLY A 225 -1.35 -20.93 -9.21
N VAL A 226 -1.44 -20.75 -10.50
CA VAL A 226 -1.69 -19.43 -11.11
C VAL A 226 -3.08 -18.92 -10.75
N GLN A 227 -4.09 -19.79 -10.75
CA GLN A 227 -5.44 -19.44 -10.32
C GLN A 227 -5.46 -19.01 -8.85
N THR A 228 -4.79 -19.76 -7.98
CA THR A 228 -4.67 -19.42 -6.56
C THR A 228 -4.03 -18.07 -6.37
N PHE A 229 -2.92 -17.81 -7.07
CA PHE A 229 -2.25 -16.51 -7.06
C PHE A 229 -3.19 -15.38 -7.48
N GLN A 230 -3.86 -15.54 -8.60
CA GLN A 230 -4.79 -14.55 -9.14
C GLN A 230 -5.91 -14.22 -8.14
N TYR A 231 -6.51 -15.25 -7.54
CA TYR A 231 -7.59 -15.08 -6.57
C TYR A 231 -7.10 -14.40 -5.29
N GLN A 232 -5.95 -14.82 -4.76
CA GLN A 232 -5.42 -14.26 -3.53
C GLN A 232 -5.02 -12.78 -3.69
N ILE A 233 -4.35 -12.41 -4.78
CA ILE A 233 -3.99 -11.01 -5.04
C ILE A 233 -5.22 -10.11 -5.15
N ASN A 234 -6.35 -10.60 -5.66
CA ASN A 234 -7.55 -9.79 -5.85
C ASN A 234 -8.57 -9.89 -4.71
N SER A 235 -8.43 -10.85 -3.79
CA SER A 235 -9.37 -11.06 -2.68
C SER A 235 -8.78 -10.80 -1.30
N MET A 236 -7.45 -10.86 -1.15
CA MET A 236 -6.79 -10.52 0.10
C MET A 236 -6.53 -9.01 0.17
N THR A 237 -6.69 -8.45 1.35
CA THR A 237 -6.35 -7.06 1.62
C THR A 237 -5.18 -6.98 2.59
N THR A 238 -4.37 -5.94 2.44
CA THR A 238 -3.34 -5.56 3.40
C THR A 238 -3.97 -5.08 4.70
N THR A 239 -3.16 -4.84 5.72
CA THR A 239 -3.61 -4.24 6.98
C THR A 239 -4.26 -2.86 6.79
N ASN A 240 -3.93 -2.17 5.70
CA ASN A 240 -4.47 -0.85 5.35
C ASN A 240 -5.78 -0.95 4.52
N GLY A 241 -6.33 -2.16 4.36
CA GLY A 241 -7.59 -2.38 3.65
C GLY A 241 -7.52 -2.23 2.13
N GLN A 242 -6.32 -2.26 1.55
CA GLN A 242 -6.12 -2.20 0.10
C GLN A 242 -5.67 -3.56 -0.48
N ALA A 243 -6.05 -3.85 -1.72
CA ALA A 243 -5.46 -4.95 -2.45
C ALA A 243 -3.99 -4.63 -2.79
N PRO A 244 -3.09 -5.64 -2.85
CA PRO A 244 -1.72 -5.40 -3.24
C PRO A 244 -1.61 -4.72 -4.61
N PHE A 245 -0.96 -3.56 -4.66
CA PHE A 245 -0.66 -2.85 -5.90
C PHE A 245 0.54 -3.53 -6.59
N LEU A 246 0.27 -4.70 -7.18
CA LEU A 246 1.29 -5.62 -7.66
C LEU A 246 1.56 -5.45 -9.16
N SER A 247 2.84 -5.35 -9.52
CA SER A 247 3.34 -5.53 -10.88
C SER A 247 4.10 -6.85 -10.99
N VAL A 248 3.93 -7.55 -12.08
CA VAL A 248 4.56 -8.86 -12.35
C VAL A 248 5.35 -8.81 -13.64
N CYS A 249 6.66 -9.04 -13.55
CA CYS A 249 7.53 -9.16 -14.71
C CYS A 249 7.42 -10.55 -15.34
N LEU A 250 7.30 -10.59 -16.67
CA LEU A 250 7.10 -11.77 -17.48
C LEU A 250 8.21 -11.96 -18.53
N TYR A 251 9.42 -11.52 -18.26
CA TYR A 251 10.51 -11.50 -19.22
C TYR A 251 11.16 -12.88 -19.34
N LEU A 252 10.97 -13.56 -20.49
CA LEU A 252 11.54 -14.88 -20.76
C LEU A 252 13.06 -14.93 -20.86
N GLY A 253 13.70 -13.80 -21.16
CA GLY A 253 15.16 -13.70 -21.25
C GLY A 253 15.86 -13.49 -19.91
N GLU A 254 15.14 -13.49 -18.80
CA GLU A 254 15.71 -13.28 -17.46
C GLU A 254 16.54 -14.49 -16.99
N THR A 255 16.21 -15.69 -17.46
CA THR A 255 16.96 -16.93 -17.15
C THR A 255 17.04 -17.85 -18.35
N ASP A 256 18.20 -18.46 -18.57
CA ASP A 256 18.35 -19.54 -19.54
C ASP A 256 18.11 -20.92 -18.89
N GLU A 257 18.39 -21.06 -17.61
CA GLU A 257 18.30 -22.33 -16.90
C GLU A 257 16.87 -22.84 -16.73
N TYR A 258 15.90 -21.93 -16.44
CA TYR A 258 14.50 -22.26 -16.16
C TYR A 258 13.54 -21.72 -17.22
N LYS A 259 14.03 -21.51 -18.43
CA LYS A 259 13.27 -20.84 -19.50
C LYS A 259 11.99 -21.59 -19.89
N GLU A 260 12.04 -22.92 -19.94
CA GLU A 260 10.86 -23.74 -20.25
C GLU A 260 9.82 -23.66 -19.14
N GLU A 261 10.25 -23.79 -17.88
CA GLU A 261 9.37 -23.70 -16.72
C GLU A 261 8.75 -22.30 -16.60
N LEU A 262 9.55 -21.27 -16.85
CA LEU A 262 9.07 -19.89 -16.88
C LEU A 262 8.04 -19.66 -17.99
N ALA A 263 8.26 -20.21 -19.18
CA ALA A 263 7.32 -20.12 -20.29
C ALA A 263 5.96 -20.75 -19.94
N MET A 264 5.95 -21.89 -19.23
CA MET A 264 4.71 -22.53 -18.77
C MET A 264 3.94 -21.64 -17.80
N ILE A 265 4.63 -20.97 -16.88
CA ILE A 265 4.00 -20.04 -15.93
C ILE A 265 3.43 -18.84 -16.68
N ILE A 266 4.21 -18.21 -17.55
CA ILE A 266 3.80 -17.02 -18.30
C ILE A 266 2.58 -17.33 -19.18
N GLU A 267 2.61 -18.44 -19.90
CA GLU A 267 1.48 -18.87 -20.73
C GLU A 267 0.19 -18.97 -19.90
N GLU A 268 0.27 -19.58 -18.73
CA GLU A 268 -0.89 -19.76 -17.87
C GLU A 268 -1.36 -18.44 -17.23
N VAL A 269 -0.44 -17.55 -16.84
CA VAL A 269 -0.77 -16.19 -16.36
C VAL A 269 -1.53 -15.41 -17.43
N LEU A 270 -1.09 -15.47 -18.67
CA LEU A 270 -1.75 -14.80 -19.79
C LEU A 270 -3.13 -15.40 -20.08
N LYS A 271 -3.29 -16.73 -20.04
CA LYS A 271 -4.59 -17.40 -20.18
C LYS A 271 -5.59 -16.94 -19.12
N HIS A 272 -5.15 -16.92 -17.86
CA HIS A 272 -5.99 -16.43 -16.75
C HIS A 272 -6.34 -14.95 -16.89
N ARG A 273 -5.42 -14.12 -17.40
CA ARG A 273 -5.70 -12.71 -17.68
C ARG A 273 -6.76 -12.55 -18.77
N ILE A 274 -6.70 -13.35 -19.83
CA ILE A 274 -7.69 -13.34 -20.92
C ILE A 274 -9.05 -13.83 -20.42
N GLN A 275 -9.09 -14.88 -19.64
CA GLN A 275 -10.32 -15.42 -19.07
C GLN A 275 -10.98 -14.43 -18.11
N GLY A 276 -10.19 -13.71 -17.31
CA GLY A 276 -10.67 -12.85 -16.24
C GLY A 276 -11.17 -13.60 -15.01
N MET A 277 -11.81 -12.88 -14.11
CA MET A 277 -12.39 -13.39 -12.87
C MET A 277 -13.88 -13.08 -12.80
N LYS A 278 -14.66 -13.93 -12.16
CA LYS A 278 -16.08 -13.65 -11.92
C LYS A 278 -16.23 -12.64 -10.77
N ASN A 279 -16.99 -11.60 -11.05
CA ASN A 279 -17.45 -10.69 -10.01
C ASN A 279 -18.60 -11.30 -9.18
N GLU A 280 -19.12 -10.56 -8.20
CA GLU A 280 -20.26 -10.97 -7.36
C GLU A 280 -21.53 -11.32 -8.14
N LYS A 281 -21.68 -10.81 -9.36
CA LYS A 281 -22.82 -11.09 -10.27
C LYS A 281 -22.55 -12.26 -11.20
N GLY A 282 -21.42 -12.97 -11.04
CA GLY A 282 -21.04 -14.08 -11.88
C GLY A 282 -20.56 -13.72 -13.29
N VAL A 283 -20.35 -12.41 -13.56
CA VAL A 283 -19.83 -11.91 -14.84
C VAL A 283 -18.31 -11.91 -14.81
N TYR A 284 -17.69 -12.41 -15.88
CA TYR A 284 -16.24 -12.34 -16.04
C TYR A 284 -15.79 -10.90 -16.30
N ILE A 285 -14.85 -10.44 -15.49
CA ILE A 285 -14.18 -9.14 -15.61
C ILE A 285 -12.69 -9.33 -15.61
N THR A 286 -11.96 -8.47 -16.30
CA THR A 286 -10.50 -8.43 -16.22
C THR A 286 -10.10 -7.75 -14.91
N PRO A 287 -9.38 -8.43 -14.01
CA PRO A 287 -8.92 -7.81 -12.76
C PRO A 287 -7.87 -6.73 -13.05
N GLU A 288 -7.84 -5.71 -12.22
CA GLU A 288 -6.86 -4.63 -12.36
C GLU A 288 -5.45 -5.09 -12.00
N PHE A 289 -5.32 -5.95 -10.99
CA PHE A 289 -4.06 -6.49 -10.52
C PHE A 289 -3.96 -8.01 -10.73
N PRO A 290 -2.72 -8.51 -10.86
CA PRO A 290 -1.45 -7.79 -11.00
C PRO A 290 -1.35 -7.06 -12.34
N LYS A 291 -0.60 -5.94 -12.37
CA LYS A 291 -0.19 -5.33 -13.67
C LYS A 291 0.90 -6.21 -14.28
N LEU A 292 0.78 -6.50 -15.56
CA LEU A 292 1.73 -7.38 -16.26
C LEU A 292 2.73 -6.53 -17.04
N LEU A 293 4.02 -6.78 -16.81
CA LEU A 293 5.15 -6.14 -17.48
C LEU A 293 5.87 -7.18 -18.33
N TYR A 294 6.03 -6.87 -19.62
CA TYR A 294 6.72 -7.74 -20.58
C TYR A 294 7.89 -7.00 -21.23
#